data_8f6d5d680a0772554d36b510408b8654
#
_entry.id   8f6d5d680a0772554d36b510408b8654
#
_cell.length_a   1.000
_cell.length_b   1.000
_cell.length_c   1.000
_cell.angle_alpha   90.00
_cell.angle_beta   90.00
_cell.angle_gamma   90.00
#
_symmetry.space_group_name_H-M   'P 1'
#
loop_
_entity.id
_entity.type
_entity.pdbx_description
1 polymer ?
#
loop_
_entity_poly.entity_id
_entity_poly.type
_entity_poly.pdbx_seq_one_letter_code
_entity_poly.pdbx_strand_id
1 'polypeptide(L)'
;MTTYQTPNPLRLRLKLEAGRIDIITWDEPRAEVEVTPLGDDQASIEAAQNVQQELRGSGENQELSVEAPSGRSLFGLRRGPELRFAISVPHGSSIDSTTVSADVAGRGRFGTAKVNTTSGDVSLGAVAGDANVKTVSGDLDVERVDGKANLSSVSGDLELGPVAGEISASTVSGDLHVTSAGSSVNAKGVSGDVTVESVRRGEARVQTVSGDITLGVAAGARVWMDVSSMSGTTQSDLEPDEGGGGGDVDLRIKANSASGDIRLQRAAPVASA
;
A
#
# COMPACT_ATOMS: atom_id res chain seq x y z
N MET A 1 22.54 -15.93 9.87
CA MET A 1 22.63 -14.49 9.52
C MET A 1 23.74 -14.32 8.48
N THR A 2 23.43 -13.69 7.35
CA THR A 2 24.35 -13.45 6.23
C THR A 2 24.46 -11.94 6.02
N THR A 3 25.69 -11.45 5.84
CA THR A 3 25.95 -10.01 5.63
C THR A 3 26.51 -9.77 4.24
N TYR A 4 25.97 -8.76 3.55
CA TYR A 4 26.38 -8.32 2.21
C TYR A 4 26.85 -6.87 2.27
N GLN A 5 27.98 -6.57 1.64
CA GLN A 5 28.45 -5.19 1.52
C GLN A 5 27.66 -4.48 0.41
N THR A 6 26.87 -3.51 0.79
CA THR A 6 25.97 -2.78 -0.10
C THR A 6 26.06 -1.29 0.21
N PRO A 7 27.06 -0.59 -0.34
CA PRO A 7 27.32 0.81 -0.01
C PRO A 7 26.22 1.77 -0.48
N ASN A 8 25.34 1.31 -1.36
CA ASN A 8 24.22 2.08 -1.92
C ASN A 8 22.89 1.38 -1.63
N PRO A 9 21.76 2.08 -1.73
CA PRO A 9 20.44 1.46 -1.77
C PRO A 9 20.37 0.38 -2.85
N LEU A 10 19.69 -0.71 -2.56
CA LEU A 10 19.60 -1.86 -3.46
C LEU A 10 18.13 -2.20 -3.79
N ARG A 11 17.95 -3.07 -4.78
CA ARG A 11 16.67 -3.73 -5.00
C ARG A 11 16.63 -5.03 -4.19
N LEU A 12 15.68 -5.13 -3.30
CA LEU A 12 15.41 -6.33 -2.51
C LEU A 12 14.31 -7.14 -3.18
N ARG A 13 14.65 -8.33 -3.67
CA ARG A 13 13.69 -9.25 -4.27
C ARG A 13 13.41 -10.41 -3.33
N LEU A 14 12.15 -10.58 -2.94
CA LEU A 14 11.75 -11.53 -1.93
C LEU A 14 10.68 -12.49 -2.46
N LYS A 15 10.85 -13.76 -2.16
CA LYS A 15 9.86 -14.78 -2.47
C LYS A 15 9.70 -15.74 -1.29
N LEU A 16 8.51 -15.71 -0.69
CA LEU A 16 8.17 -16.55 0.45
C LEU A 16 6.72 -17.03 0.32
N GLU A 17 6.48 -18.34 0.41
CA GLU A 17 5.11 -18.87 0.32
C GLU A 17 4.31 -18.61 1.60
N ALA A 18 4.87 -18.92 2.77
CA ALA A 18 4.18 -18.76 4.05
C ALA A 18 5.14 -18.31 5.16
N GLY A 19 4.62 -17.52 6.10
CA GLY A 19 5.36 -17.04 7.25
C GLY A 19 5.38 -15.52 7.38
N ARG A 20 6.57 -14.93 7.56
CA ARG A 20 6.69 -13.49 7.78
C ARG A 20 7.96 -12.90 7.19
N ILE A 21 7.85 -11.72 6.62
CA ILE A 21 8.96 -10.91 6.13
C ILE A 21 9.00 -9.61 6.93
N ASP A 22 10.03 -9.43 7.73
CA ASP A 22 10.31 -8.20 8.45
C ASP A 22 11.49 -7.48 7.78
N ILE A 23 11.30 -6.26 7.27
CA ILE A 23 12.31 -5.45 6.61
C ILE A 23 12.48 -4.17 7.39
N ILE A 24 13.72 -3.84 7.74
CA ILE A 24 14.07 -2.54 8.31
C ILE A 24 15.08 -1.82 7.42
N THR A 25 14.95 -0.51 7.31
CA THR A 25 15.99 0.29 6.67
C THR A 25 16.86 0.97 7.73
N TRP A 26 18.15 1.10 7.46
CA TRP A 26 19.15 1.68 8.36
C TRP A 26 20.22 2.49 7.62
N ASP A 27 21.08 3.17 8.36
CA ASP A 27 22.16 4.00 7.80
C ASP A 27 23.46 3.22 7.49
N GLU A 28 23.47 1.90 7.69
CA GLU A 28 24.64 1.08 7.48
C GLU A 28 24.84 0.73 5.99
N PRO A 29 26.07 0.76 5.46
CA PRO A 29 26.38 0.45 4.06
C PRO A 29 26.45 -1.08 3.82
N ARG A 30 25.52 -1.82 4.35
CA ARG A 30 25.42 -3.26 4.24
C ARG A 30 23.98 -3.75 4.32
N ALA A 31 23.72 -4.92 3.79
CA ALA A 31 22.48 -5.64 3.99
C ALA A 31 22.73 -6.87 4.85
N GLU A 32 21.79 -7.14 5.74
CA GLU A 32 21.82 -8.34 6.59
C GLU A 32 20.54 -9.14 6.39
N VAL A 33 20.68 -10.45 6.28
CA VAL A 33 19.59 -11.39 6.10
C VAL A 33 19.68 -12.48 7.14
N GLU A 34 18.65 -12.63 7.91
CA GLU A 34 18.46 -13.75 8.84
C GLU A 34 17.22 -14.52 8.44
N VAL A 35 17.34 -15.83 8.30
CA VAL A 35 16.26 -16.73 7.98
C VAL A 35 16.08 -17.70 9.12
N THR A 36 14.88 -17.76 9.66
CA THR A 36 14.54 -18.67 10.76
C THR A 36 13.24 -19.42 10.44
N PRO A 37 13.13 -20.71 10.81
CA PRO A 37 11.85 -21.40 10.76
C PRO A 37 10.90 -20.81 11.81
N LEU A 38 9.62 -20.69 11.51
CA LEU A 38 8.59 -20.26 12.47
C LEU A 38 7.99 -21.42 13.26
N GLY A 39 8.20 -22.65 12.79
CA GLY A 39 7.76 -23.87 13.46
C GLY A 39 8.93 -24.83 13.75
N ASP A 40 8.70 -25.79 14.63
CA ASP A 40 9.67 -26.84 14.96
C ASP A 40 9.53 -28.06 14.03
N ASP A 41 8.74 -27.94 12.96
CA ASP A 41 8.55 -29.02 11.99
C ASP A 41 9.79 -29.14 11.08
N GLN A 42 10.08 -30.40 10.71
CA GLN A 42 11.27 -30.73 9.90
C GLN A 42 11.26 -30.00 8.54
N ALA A 43 10.07 -29.77 7.96
CA ALA A 43 9.95 -29.12 6.67
C ALA A 43 10.37 -27.63 6.74
N SER A 44 9.97 -26.92 7.79
CA SER A 44 10.37 -25.51 8.01
C SER A 44 11.87 -25.40 8.30
N ILE A 45 12.45 -26.36 9.08
CA ILE A 45 13.89 -26.38 9.36
C ILE A 45 14.68 -26.64 8.07
N GLU A 46 14.30 -27.63 7.28
CA GLU A 46 14.96 -27.94 6.00
C GLU A 46 14.78 -26.79 4.99
N ALA A 47 13.61 -26.19 4.91
CA ALA A 47 13.38 -25.05 4.04
C ALA A 47 14.27 -23.84 4.41
N ALA A 48 14.44 -23.54 5.71
CA ALA A 48 15.30 -22.46 6.16
C ALA A 48 16.77 -22.66 5.76
N GLN A 49 17.25 -23.91 5.75
CA GLN A 49 18.61 -24.26 5.32
C GLN A 49 18.81 -24.16 3.80
N ASN A 50 17.72 -24.26 3.03
CA ASN A 50 17.74 -24.27 1.56
C ASN A 50 17.27 -22.95 0.93
N VAL A 51 17.10 -21.87 1.71
CA VAL A 51 16.79 -20.54 1.19
C VAL A 51 17.95 -20.06 0.31
N GLN A 52 17.61 -19.70 -0.91
CA GLN A 52 18.59 -19.15 -1.85
C GLN A 52 18.74 -17.66 -1.58
N GLN A 53 20.00 -17.25 -1.38
CA GLN A 53 20.36 -15.85 -1.16
C GLN A 53 21.44 -15.48 -2.18
N GLU A 54 21.19 -14.49 -3.00
CA GLU A 54 22.13 -14.09 -4.05
C GLU A 54 22.18 -12.57 -4.18
N LEU A 55 23.37 -12.00 -4.09
CA LEU A 55 23.62 -10.60 -4.42
C LEU A 55 24.16 -10.51 -5.85
N ARG A 56 23.45 -9.81 -6.72
CA ARG A 56 23.81 -9.56 -8.12
C ARG A 56 24.03 -8.08 -8.38
N GLY A 57 24.80 -7.78 -9.42
CA GLY A 57 25.05 -6.39 -9.84
C GLY A 57 26.14 -5.70 -9.05
N SER A 58 26.36 -4.43 -9.32
CA SER A 58 27.38 -3.60 -8.68
C SER A 58 26.95 -2.13 -8.65
N GLY A 59 27.51 -1.35 -7.73
CA GLY A 59 27.21 0.07 -7.60
C GLY A 59 25.76 0.32 -7.23
N GLU A 60 25.07 1.17 -8.00
CA GLU A 60 23.66 1.54 -7.76
C GLU A 60 22.66 0.49 -8.26
N ASN A 61 23.09 -0.51 -9.03
CA ASN A 61 22.24 -1.54 -9.60
C ASN A 61 22.41 -2.90 -8.87
N GLN A 62 22.58 -2.87 -7.57
CA GLN A 62 22.63 -4.10 -6.78
C GLN A 62 21.22 -4.64 -6.53
N GLU A 63 21.07 -5.97 -6.69
CA GLU A 63 19.85 -6.70 -6.36
C GLU A 63 20.21 -7.85 -5.41
N LEU A 64 19.58 -7.86 -4.25
CA LEU A 64 19.63 -8.95 -3.29
C LEU A 64 18.36 -9.78 -3.41
N SER A 65 18.49 -11.01 -3.89
CA SER A 65 17.38 -11.97 -3.98
C SER A 65 17.41 -12.90 -2.78
N VAL A 66 16.28 -13.07 -2.10
CA VAL A 66 16.08 -14.03 -1.02
C VAL A 66 14.82 -14.84 -1.34
N GLU A 67 15.02 -16.08 -1.74
CA GLU A 67 13.96 -16.95 -2.22
C GLU A 67 13.88 -18.25 -1.41
N ALA A 68 12.73 -18.49 -0.78
CA ALA A 68 12.45 -19.78 -0.16
C ALA A 68 12.23 -20.86 -1.23
N PRO A 69 12.64 -22.10 -0.98
CA PRO A 69 12.33 -23.19 -1.90
C PRO A 69 10.82 -23.37 -2.02
N SER A 70 10.34 -23.47 -3.26
CA SER A 70 8.91 -23.73 -3.51
C SER A 70 8.57 -25.13 -3.01
N GLY A 71 7.70 -25.20 -2.02
CA GLY A 71 7.19 -26.47 -1.50
C GLY A 71 6.25 -27.11 -2.52
N ARG A 72 6.77 -27.97 -3.40
CA ARG A 72 5.94 -28.89 -4.16
C ARG A 72 5.35 -29.94 -3.21
N SER A 73 4.26 -29.60 -2.54
CA SER A 73 3.41 -30.62 -1.93
C SER A 73 2.76 -31.45 -3.06
N LEU A 74 3.28 -32.62 -3.31
CA LEU A 74 2.71 -33.58 -4.27
C LEU A 74 1.34 -34.14 -3.80
N PHE A 75 0.94 -33.84 -2.58
CA PHE A 75 -0.37 -34.22 -2.01
C PHE A 75 -0.88 -33.09 -1.13
N GLY A 76 -1.85 -32.35 -1.58
CA GLY A 76 -2.45 -31.12 -1.04
C GLY A 76 -3.01 -31.11 0.40
N LEU A 77 -2.34 -31.74 1.36
CA LEU A 77 -2.79 -31.92 2.74
C LEU A 77 -1.74 -31.50 3.81
N ARG A 78 -0.59 -30.97 3.44
CA ARG A 78 0.38 -30.46 4.42
C ARG A 78 0.52 -28.96 4.28
N ARG A 79 0.45 -28.22 5.40
CA ARG A 79 0.93 -26.83 5.49
C ARG A 79 2.34 -26.77 4.94
N GLY A 80 2.59 -25.81 4.05
CA GLY A 80 3.93 -25.52 3.57
C GLY A 80 4.84 -25.04 4.71
N PRO A 81 6.16 -25.04 4.50
CA PRO A 81 7.10 -24.55 5.49
C PRO A 81 6.84 -23.07 5.79
N GLU A 82 6.81 -22.72 7.07
CA GLU A 82 6.65 -21.35 7.51
C GLU A 82 8.01 -20.78 7.95
N LEU A 83 8.43 -19.70 7.30
CA LEU A 83 9.72 -19.08 7.56
C LEU A 83 9.56 -17.62 7.95
N ARG A 84 10.53 -17.13 8.71
CA ARG A 84 10.70 -15.71 8.96
C ARG A 84 11.96 -15.21 8.25
N PHE A 85 11.80 -14.17 7.44
CA PHE A 85 12.89 -13.39 6.89
C PHE A 85 13.01 -12.09 7.70
N ALA A 86 14.12 -11.91 8.41
CA ALA A 86 14.46 -10.64 9.03
C ALA A 86 15.59 -10.00 8.23
N ILE A 87 15.30 -8.86 7.62
CA ILE A 87 16.17 -8.24 6.62
C ILE A 87 16.43 -6.79 6.99
N SER A 88 17.71 -6.41 7.01
CA SER A 88 18.12 -5.02 7.18
C SER A 88 18.82 -4.54 5.91
N VAL A 89 18.44 -3.38 5.39
CA VAL A 89 18.98 -2.82 4.14
C VAL A 89 19.23 -1.31 4.27
N PRO A 90 20.11 -0.71 3.48
CA PRO A 90 20.31 0.74 3.46
C PRO A 90 19.02 1.50 3.15
N HIS A 91 18.86 2.69 3.74
CA HIS A 91 17.74 3.60 3.43
C HIS A 91 17.62 3.86 1.93
N GLY A 92 16.40 3.97 1.43
CA GLY A 92 16.13 4.17 -0.01
C GLY A 92 16.16 2.90 -0.84
N SER A 93 16.40 1.73 -0.24
CA SER A 93 16.31 0.44 -0.94
C SER A 93 14.88 0.17 -1.39
N SER A 94 14.73 -0.45 -2.56
CA SER A 94 13.43 -0.77 -3.15
C SER A 94 13.04 -2.21 -2.84
N ILE A 95 11.75 -2.45 -2.63
CA ILE A 95 11.18 -3.76 -2.33
C ILE A 95 10.45 -4.31 -3.55
N ASP A 96 10.71 -5.57 -3.93
CA ASP A 96 9.89 -6.39 -4.85
C ASP A 96 9.61 -7.72 -4.14
N SER A 97 8.45 -7.83 -3.51
CA SER A 97 8.06 -9.01 -2.73
C SER A 97 6.90 -9.75 -3.36
N THR A 98 6.99 -11.08 -3.39
CA THR A 98 5.90 -11.96 -3.80
C THR A 98 5.72 -13.04 -2.74
N THR A 99 4.52 -13.09 -2.17
CA THR A 99 4.15 -14.05 -1.13
C THR A 99 2.82 -14.74 -1.46
N VAL A 100 2.51 -15.81 -0.76
CA VAL A 100 1.20 -16.47 -0.83
C VAL A 100 0.42 -16.20 0.46
N SER A 101 0.96 -16.60 1.61
CA SER A 101 0.34 -16.38 2.92
C SER A 101 1.36 -15.91 3.97
N ALA A 102 2.32 -15.10 3.53
CA ALA A 102 3.27 -14.47 4.41
C ALA A 102 2.96 -12.98 4.57
N ASP A 103 3.00 -12.52 5.80
CA ASP A 103 2.90 -11.10 6.11
C ASP A 103 4.18 -10.36 5.72
N VAL A 104 4.04 -9.12 5.29
CA VAL A 104 5.16 -8.27 4.92
C VAL A 104 5.13 -7.00 5.77
N ALA A 105 6.12 -6.83 6.64
CA ALA A 105 6.29 -5.64 7.45
C ALA A 105 7.58 -4.91 7.08
N GLY A 106 7.47 -3.73 6.50
CA GLY A 106 8.58 -2.85 6.15
C GLY A 106 8.60 -1.61 7.02
N ARG A 107 9.68 -1.37 7.75
CA ARG A 107 9.84 -0.20 8.61
C ARG A 107 10.99 0.68 8.14
N GLY A 108 10.74 1.98 8.16
CA GLY A 108 11.71 2.99 7.75
C GLY A 108 11.42 3.57 6.37
N ARG A 109 12.46 3.95 5.62
CA ARG A 109 12.31 4.71 4.38
C ARG A 109 12.80 3.91 3.17
N PHE A 110 11.87 3.58 2.29
CA PHE A 110 12.10 2.79 1.08
C PHE A 110 12.15 3.68 -0.17
N GLY A 111 12.82 3.21 -1.23
CA GLY A 111 12.80 3.85 -2.54
C GLY A 111 11.46 3.64 -3.23
N THR A 112 11.23 2.46 -3.75
CA THR A 112 9.93 2.02 -4.30
C THR A 112 9.48 0.74 -3.62
N ALA A 113 8.18 0.48 -3.61
CA ALA A 113 7.64 -0.73 -3.04
C ALA A 113 6.71 -1.42 -4.05
N LYS A 114 6.98 -2.68 -4.34
CA LYS A 114 6.09 -3.57 -5.08
C LYS A 114 5.89 -4.83 -4.28
N VAL A 115 4.66 -5.04 -3.83
CA VAL A 115 4.29 -6.21 -3.02
C VAL A 115 3.08 -6.89 -3.64
N ASN A 116 3.18 -8.20 -3.85
CA ASN A 116 2.08 -9.02 -4.29
C ASN A 116 1.91 -10.17 -3.30
N THR A 117 0.76 -10.28 -2.70
CA THR A 117 0.40 -11.38 -1.79
C THR A 117 -0.94 -11.97 -2.14
N THR A 118 -1.23 -13.17 -1.68
CA THR A 118 -2.57 -13.74 -1.78
C THR A 118 -3.32 -13.58 -0.47
N SER A 119 -2.68 -13.93 0.67
CA SER A 119 -3.33 -13.89 1.98
C SER A 119 -2.33 -13.52 3.06
N GLY A 120 -1.90 -12.33 3.09
CA GLY A 120 -0.97 -11.82 4.09
C GLY A 120 -1.17 -10.33 4.23
N ASP A 121 -0.99 -9.83 5.41
CA ASP A 121 -1.08 -8.41 5.68
C ASP A 121 0.20 -7.72 5.22
N VAL A 122 0.05 -6.51 4.73
CA VAL A 122 1.19 -5.70 4.27
C VAL A 122 1.18 -4.37 5.02
N SER A 123 2.22 -4.14 5.79
CA SER A 123 2.45 -2.85 6.47
C SER A 123 3.77 -2.27 6.02
N LEU A 124 3.74 -1.09 5.42
CA LEU A 124 4.92 -0.40 4.91
C LEU A 124 5.05 0.99 5.52
N GLY A 125 6.25 1.34 5.94
CA GLY A 125 6.61 2.69 6.34
C GLY A 125 6.60 3.68 5.17
N ALA A 126 7.53 4.64 5.18
CA ALA A 126 7.59 5.67 4.16
C ALA A 126 8.19 5.15 2.85
N VAL A 127 7.53 5.43 1.72
CA VAL A 127 7.98 5.12 0.36
C VAL A 127 8.25 6.43 -0.39
N ALA A 128 9.51 6.70 -0.71
CA ALA A 128 9.93 7.94 -1.39
C ALA A 128 9.52 7.97 -2.88
N GLY A 129 9.41 6.82 -3.51
CA GLY A 129 8.94 6.67 -4.89
C GLY A 129 7.51 6.10 -4.94
N ASP A 130 7.27 5.24 -5.91
CA ASP A 130 5.96 4.65 -6.14
C ASP A 130 5.73 3.41 -5.26
N ALA A 131 4.51 3.27 -4.75
CA ALA A 131 4.02 2.09 -4.06
C ALA A 131 2.99 1.34 -4.93
N ASN A 132 3.22 0.05 -5.15
CA ASN A 132 2.30 -0.84 -5.87
C ASN A 132 2.07 -2.09 -5.03
N VAL A 133 0.92 -2.17 -4.37
CA VAL A 133 0.61 -3.27 -3.45
C VAL A 133 -0.67 -3.96 -3.88
N LYS A 134 -0.61 -5.29 -4.00
CA LYS A 134 -1.74 -6.11 -4.41
C LYS A 134 -1.91 -7.29 -3.47
N THR A 135 -3.14 -7.47 -3.00
CA THR A 135 -3.53 -8.65 -2.22
C THR A 135 -4.86 -9.23 -2.73
N VAL A 136 -5.14 -10.45 -2.36
CA VAL A 136 -6.49 -11.01 -2.50
C VAL A 136 -7.21 -10.93 -1.16
N SER A 137 -6.54 -11.36 -0.07
CA SER A 137 -7.10 -11.28 1.28
C SER A 137 -5.99 -10.86 2.24
N GLY A 138 -6.18 -9.79 2.93
CA GLY A 138 -5.22 -9.22 3.85
C GLY A 138 -5.31 -7.70 3.83
N ASP A 139 -5.00 -7.10 4.93
CA ASP A 139 -5.05 -5.66 5.09
C ASP A 139 -3.78 -5.00 4.56
N LEU A 140 -3.93 -3.84 3.97
CA LEU A 140 -2.83 -3.06 3.43
C LEU A 140 -2.73 -1.73 4.18
N ASP A 141 -1.61 -1.53 4.84
CA ASP A 141 -1.28 -0.27 5.52
C ASP A 141 0.01 0.31 4.94
N VAL A 142 -0.05 1.54 4.45
CA VAL A 142 1.12 2.28 3.96
C VAL A 142 1.18 3.65 4.63
N GLU A 143 2.17 3.85 5.48
CA GLU A 143 2.30 5.05 6.31
C GLU A 143 2.40 6.34 5.48
N ARG A 144 3.16 6.35 4.39
CA ARG A 144 3.38 7.52 3.53
C ARG A 144 3.91 7.14 2.15
N VAL A 145 3.48 7.85 1.10
CA VAL A 145 4.01 7.70 -0.26
C VAL A 145 4.32 9.09 -0.86
N ASP A 146 5.57 9.34 -1.23
CA ASP A 146 5.96 10.60 -1.88
C ASP A 146 5.74 10.54 -3.42
N GLY A 147 5.66 9.34 -4.01
CA GLY A 147 5.30 9.08 -5.40
C GLY A 147 3.82 8.74 -5.59
N LYS A 148 3.53 7.85 -6.54
CA LYS A 148 2.19 7.33 -6.82
C LYS A 148 1.88 6.13 -5.94
N ALA A 149 0.62 5.99 -5.55
CA ALA A 149 0.12 4.83 -4.82
C ALA A 149 -0.90 4.05 -5.66
N ASN A 150 -0.60 2.77 -5.92
CA ASN A 150 -1.52 1.83 -6.56
C ASN A 150 -1.79 0.68 -5.61
N LEU A 151 -2.99 0.63 -5.04
CA LEU A 151 -3.41 -0.39 -4.11
C LEU A 151 -4.58 -1.20 -4.68
N SER A 152 -4.55 -2.51 -4.52
CA SER A 152 -5.64 -3.38 -4.95
C SER A 152 -5.84 -4.53 -3.99
N SER A 153 -7.05 -4.70 -3.49
CA SER A 153 -7.48 -5.83 -2.67
C SER A 153 -8.78 -6.44 -3.23
N VAL A 154 -9.03 -7.69 -2.93
CA VAL A 154 -10.35 -8.28 -3.10
C VAL A 154 -11.09 -8.27 -1.76
N SER A 155 -10.42 -8.68 -0.68
CA SER A 155 -10.98 -8.64 0.68
C SER A 155 -9.91 -8.19 1.66
N GLY A 156 -10.17 -7.16 2.39
CA GLY A 156 -9.27 -6.52 3.33
C GLY A 156 -9.31 -5.00 3.21
N ASP A 157 -8.99 -4.37 4.27
CA ASP A 157 -9.03 -2.92 4.36
C ASP A 157 -7.75 -2.31 3.78
N LEU A 158 -7.90 -1.13 3.20
CA LEU A 158 -6.81 -0.36 2.61
C LEU A 158 -6.64 0.93 3.41
N GLU A 159 -5.56 1.02 4.16
CA GLU A 159 -5.18 2.23 4.91
C GLU A 159 -3.98 2.90 4.26
N LEU A 160 -4.14 4.15 3.90
CA LEU A 160 -3.13 4.91 3.18
C LEU A 160 -2.94 6.27 3.83
N GLY A 161 -1.77 6.50 4.36
CA GLY A 161 -1.36 7.78 4.89
C GLY A 161 -1.26 8.86 3.81
N PRO A 162 -0.51 9.94 4.05
CA PRO A 162 -0.33 11.01 3.07
C PRO A 162 0.35 10.54 1.78
N VAL A 163 -0.26 10.86 0.63
CA VAL A 163 0.31 10.60 -0.70
C VAL A 163 0.50 11.91 -1.45
N ALA A 164 1.73 12.18 -1.89
CA ALA A 164 2.02 13.39 -2.66
C ALA A 164 1.61 13.27 -4.14
N GLY A 165 1.72 12.08 -4.72
CA GLY A 165 1.37 11.78 -6.09
C GLY A 165 -0.09 11.38 -6.31
N GLU A 166 -0.34 10.65 -7.37
CA GLU A 166 -1.65 10.15 -7.76
C GLU A 166 -1.98 8.86 -7.00
N ILE A 167 -3.23 8.72 -6.58
CA ILE A 167 -3.75 7.53 -5.92
C ILE A 167 -4.67 6.77 -6.86
N SER A 168 -4.43 5.46 -7.01
CA SER A 168 -5.34 4.51 -7.61
C SER A 168 -5.58 3.37 -6.63
N ALA A 169 -6.77 3.29 -6.07
CA ALA A 169 -7.13 2.27 -5.10
C ALA A 169 -8.38 1.52 -5.52
N SER A 170 -8.38 0.21 -5.35
CA SER A 170 -9.56 -0.63 -5.66
C SER A 170 -9.71 -1.76 -4.66
N THR A 171 -10.94 -1.94 -4.17
CA THR A 171 -11.32 -3.07 -3.33
C THR A 171 -12.66 -3.66 -3.78
N VAL A 172 -12.88 -4.93 -3.52
CA VAL A 172 -14.20 -5.53 -3.71
C VAL A 172 -14.96 -5.57 -2.40
N SER A 173 -14.32 -6.00 -1.31
CA SER A 173 -14.89 -5.99 0.03
C SER A 173 -13.84 -5.52 1.02
N GLY A 174 -14.14 -4.49 1.74
CA GLY A 174 -13.26 -3.82 2.69
C GLY A 174 -13.30 -2.31 2.50
N ASP A 175 -12.92 -1.62 3.52
CA ASP A 175 -12.93 -0.17 3.54
C ASP A 175 -11.65 0.42 2.95
N LEU A 176 -11.77 1.59 2.36
CA LEU A 176 -10.64 2.36 1.88
C LEU A 176 -10.53 3.66 2.66
N HIS A 177 -9.45 3.82 3.38
CA HIS A 177 -9.12 5.03 4.12
C HIS A 177 -7.87 5.69 3.56
N VAL A 178 -7.96 6.97 3.21
CA VAL A 178 -6.83 7.80 2.75
C VAL A 178 -6.76 9.07 3.59
N THR A 179 -5.67 9.27 4.30
CA THR A 179 -5.49 10.46 5.14
C THR A 179 -5.36 11.74 4.30
N SER A 180 -4.51 11.75 3.29
CA SER A 180 -4.46 12.93 2.41
C SER A 180 -3.91 12.61 1.03
N ALA A 181 -4.49 13.28 0.02
CA ALA A 181 -4.08 13.21 -1.36
C ALA A 181 -3.60 14.58 -1.85
N GLY A 182 -2.34 14.66 -2.23
CA GLY A 182 -1.73 15.86 -2.81
C GLY A 182 -2.10 16.09 -4.27
N SER A 183 -2.63 15.08 -4.95
CA SER A 183 -2.99 15.07 -6.36
C SER A 183 -4.29 14.29 -6.59
N SER A 184 -4.50 13.80 -7.81
CA SER A 184 -5.71 13.08 -8.18
C SER A 184 -5.90 11.76 -7.44
N VAL A 185 -7.16 11.41 -7.18
CA VAL A 185 -7.60 10.16 -6.55
C VAL A 185 -8.56 9.43 -7.47
N ASN A 186 -8.31 8.16 -7.72
CA ASN A 186 -9.23 7.25 -8.37
C ASN A 186 -9.48 6.05 -7.45
N ALA A 187 -10.60 6.07 -6.74
CA ALA A 187 -10.97 5.04 -5.79
C ALA A 187 -12.21 4.27 -6.27
N LYS A 188 -12.16 2.94 -6.20
CA LYS A 188 -13.25 2.06 -6.60
C LYS A 188 -13.50 1.01 -5.52
N GLY A 189 -14.75 0.95 -5.04
CA GLY A 189 -15.26 -0.06 -4.13
C GLY A 189 -16.42 -0.83 -4.75
N VAL A 190 -16.69 -2.03 -4.25
CA VAL A 190 -17.97 -2.72 -4.51
C VAL A 190 -18.77 -2.74 -3.22
N SER A 191 -18.19 -3.25 -2.13
CA SER A 191 -18.80 -3.23 -0.78
C SER A 191 -17.76 -2.75 0.21
N GLY A 192 -18.09 -1.70 0.92
CA GLY A 192 -17.22 -1.03 1.87
C GLY A 192 -17.21 0.46 1.66
N ASP A 193 -16.83 1.16 2.68
CA ASP A 193 -16.82 2.61 2.72
C ASP A 193 -15.53 3.18 2.12
N VAL A 194 -15.65 4.34 1.49
CA VAL A 194 -14.50 5.05 0.95
C VAL A 194 -14.37 6.40 1.64
N THR A 195 -13.32 6.54 2.44
CA THR A 195 -13.01 7.78 3.14
C THR A 195 -11.70 8.36 2.62
N VAL A 196 -11.73 9.59 2.14
CA VAL A 196 -10.55 10.40 1.85
C VAL A 196 -10.66 11.67 2.69
N GLU A 197 -9.82 11.80 3.72
CA GLU A 197 -9.94 12.90 4.67
C GLU A 197 -9.59 14.26 4.06
N SER A 198 -8.65 14.30 3.10
CA SER A 198 -8.27 15.55 2.46
C SER A 198 -7.78 15.33 1.03
N VAL A 199 -8.40 16.02 0.07
CA VAL A 199 -7.92 16.15 -1.31
C VAL A 199 -7.59 17.59 -1.60
N ARG A 200 -6.39 17.86 -2.12
CA ARG A 200 -5.93 19.23 -2.33
C ARG A 200 -6.23 19.77 -3.73
N ARG A 201 -5.97 18.97 -4.77
CA ARG A 201 -6.09 19.38 -6.17
C ARG A 201 -6.25 18.20 -7.12
N GLY A 202 -6.64 18.48 -8.37
CA GLY A 202 -6.72 17.48 -9.43
C GLY A 202 -8.13 16.93 -9.59
N GLU A 203 -8.27 15.65 -9.84
CA GLU A 203 -9.58 14.98 -9.96
C GLU A 203 -9.72 13.89 -8.89
N ALA A 204 -10.76 14.00 -8.07
CA ALA A 204 -11.17 12.95 -7.15
C ALA A 204 -12.34 12.18 -7.78
N ARG A 205 -12.08 10.98 -8.28
CA ARG A 205 -13.10 10.08 -8.81
C ARG A 205 -13.27 8.92 -7.84
N VAL A 206 -14.43 8.85 -7.21
CA VAL A 206 -14.78 7.80 -6.25
C VAL A 206 -16.07 7.11 -6.69
N GLN A 207 -16.02 5.79 -6.75
CA GLN A 207 -17.13 4.96 -7.15
C GLN A 207 -17.28 3.78 -6.22
N THR A 208 -18.49 3.57 -5.70
CA THR A 208 -18.85 2.35 -4.95
C THR A 208 -20.21 1.82 -5.41
N VAL A 209 -20.47 0.56 -5.16
CA VAL A 209 -21.80 -0.01 -5.39
C VAL A 209 -22.59 0.02 -4.09
N SER A 210 -22.00 -0.44 -2.99
CA SER A 210 -22.64 -0.45 -1.67
C SER A 210 -21.64 0.01 -0.62
N GLY A 211 -21.87 1.14 -0.04
CA GLY A 211 -21.01 1.78 0.95
C GLY A 211 -21.09 3.29 0.87
N ASP A 212 -20.68 3.92 1.92
CA ASP A 212 -20.70 5.38 2.05
C ASP A 212 -19.41 5.98 1.48
N ILE A 213 -19.53 7.18 0.95
CA ILE A 213 -18.38 7.95 0.45
C ILE A 213 -18.22 9.21 1.29
N THR A 214 -17.08 9.36 1.92
CA THR A 214 -16.71 10.60 2.63
C THR A 214 -15.49 11.23 1.98
N LEU A 215 -15.63 12.45 1.48
CA LEU A 215 -14.54 13.20 0.87
C LEU A 215 -14.32 14.53 1.56
N GLY A 216 -13.12 14.71 2.09
CA GLY A 216 -12.63 15.98 2.61
C GLY A 216 -11.95 16.80 1.52
N VAL A 217 -12.26 18.09 1.48
CA VAL A 217 -11.65 19.05 0.55
C VAL A 217 -10.75 20.00 1.32
N ALA A 218 -9.51 20.12 0.89
CA ALA A 218 -8.56 21.04 1.52
C ALA A 218 -9.09 22.49 1.52
N ALA A 219 -8.78 23.23 2.58
CA ALA A 219 -9.24 24.61 2.71
C ALA A 219 -8.75 25.49 1.56
N GLY A 220 -9.62 26.37 1.06
CA GLY A 220 -9.31 27.33 -0.01
C GLY A 220 -9.36 26.76 -1.44
N ALA A 221 -9.56 25.46 -1.63
CA ALA A 221 -9.69 24.89 -2.97
C ALA A 221 -11.06 25.23 -3.58
N ARG A 222 -11.05 25.66 -4.85
CA ARG A 222 -12.26 25.85 -5.68
C ARG A 222 -12.65 24.51 -6.27
N VAL A 223 -13.88 24.11 -6.04
CA VAL A 223 -14.37 22.76 -6.32
C VAL A 223 -15.48 22.78 -7.36
N TRP A 224 -15.33 21.93 -8.37
CA TRP A 224 -16.43 21.50 -9.21
C TRP A 224 -16.83 20.09 -8.79
N MET A 225 -18.15 19.85 -8.61
CA MET A 225 -18.62 18.56 -8.13
C MET A 225 -19.78 18.02 -8.96
N ASP A 226 -19.69 16.69 -9.21
CA ASP A 226 -20.72 15.87 -9.82
C ASP A 226 -20.89 14.64 -8.91
N VAL A 227 -21.97 14.66 -8.13
CA VAL A 227 -22.18 13.69 -7.04
C VAL A 227 -23.56 13.09 -7.19
N SER A 228 -23.64 11.77 -7.20
CA SER A 228 -24.89 11.06 -7.41
C SER A 228 -24.95 9.77 -6.58
N SER A 229 -26.04 9.60 -5.83
CA SER A 229 -26.41 8.32 -5.22
C SER A 229 -27.78 7.89 -5.76
N MET A 230 -27.93 6.60 -6.12
CA MET A 230 -29.24 6.09 -6.56
C MET A 230 -30.16 5.81 -5.37
N SER A 231 -29.61 5.34 -4.26
CA SER A 231 -30.34 5.03 -3.03
C SER A 231 -29.50 5.44 -1.83
N GLY A 232 -29.65 6.67 -1.41
CA GLY A 232 -28.92 7.30 -0.32
C GLY A 232 -29.04 8.80 -0.37
N THR A 233 -28.48 9.46 0.61
CA THR A 233 -28.48 10.93 0.73
C THR A 233 -27.15 11.51 0.26
N THR A 234 -27.21 12.71 -0.30
CA THR A 234 -26.01 13.47 -0.62
C THR A 234 -25.97 14.71 0.23
N GLN A 235 -24.91 14.88 1.01
CA GLN A 235 -24.71 16.04 1.89
C GLN A 235 -23.40 16.74 1.51
N SER A 236 -23.45 18.05 1.43
CA SER A 236 -22.25 18.87 1.18
C SER A 236 -22.22 20.04 2.14
N ASP A 237 -21.13 20.13 2.92
CA ASP A 237 -20.83 21.29 3.76
C ASP A 237 -19.95 22.31 3.01
N LEU A 238 -19.76 22.11 1.71
CA LEU A 238 -19.01 23.02 0.85
C LEU A 238 -19.94 24.15 0.42
N GLU A 239 -19.62 25.38 0.82
CA GLU A 239 -20.37 26.55 0.37
C GLU A 239 -20.17 26.72 -1.15
N PRO A 240 -21.26 26.98 -1.91
CA PRO A 240 -21.15 27.37 -3.29
C PRO A 240 -20.30 28.63 -3.42
N ASP A 241 -19.38 28.68 -4.34
CA ASP A 241 -18.65 29.92 -4.64
C ASP A 241 -19.62 30.90 -5.31
N GLU A 242 -20.15 31.87 -4.56
CA GLU A 242 -21.06 32.91 -5.06
C GLU A 242 -20.40 33.85 -6.07
N GLY A 243 -19.06 33.75 -6.21
CA GLY A 243 -18.30 34.50 -7.22
C GLY A 243 -18.35 33.79 -8.56
N GLY A 244 -19.29 34.14 -9.44
CA GLY A 244 -19.36 33.74 -10.84
C GLY A 244 -18.15 34.17 -11.68
N GLY A 245 -16.94 34.08 -11.13
CA GLY A 245 -15.67 34.41 -11.77
C GLY A 245 -15.09 33.19 -12.41
N GLY A 246 -14.83 33.22 -13.72
CA GLY A 246 -14.21 32.22 -14.55
C GLY A 246 -12.76 31.91 -14.15
N GLY A 247 -12.52 31.58 -12.91
CA GLY A 247 -11.23 31.12 -12.43
C GLY A 247 -11.09 29.60 -12.59
N ASP A 248 -9.87 29.10 -12.75
CA ASP A 248 -9.60 27.67 -12.87
C ASP A 248 -10.05 26.91 -11.65
N VAL A 249 -10.67 25.75 -11.88
CA VAL A 249 -11.09 24.80 -10.83
C VAL A 249 -9.85 24.06 -10.32
N ASP A 250 -9.60 24.12 -9.03
CA ASP A 250 -8.45 23.44 -8.41
C ASP A 250 -8.70 21.94 -8.23
N LEU A 251 -9.95 21.57 -7.87
CA LEU A 251 -10.35 20.19 -7.62
C LEU A 251 -11.68 19.86 -8.30
N ARG A 252 -11.69 18.80 -9.07
CA ARG A 252 -12.88 18.24 -9.68
C ARG A 252 -13.28 16.96 -8.97
N ILE A 253 -14.47 16.92 -8.38
CA ILE A 253 -14.99 15.75 -7.65
C ILE A 253 -16.06 15.06 -8.50
N LYS A 254 -15.91 13.74 -8.67
CA LYS A 254 -16.93 12.85 -9.21
C LYS A 254 -17.13 11.70 -8.24
N ALA A 255 -18.22 11.69 -7.52
CA ALA A 255 -18.53 10.65 -6.55
C ALA A 255 -19.87 9.99 -6.88
N ASN A 256 -19.85 8.67 -7.05
CA ASN A 256 -21.04 7.92 -7.40
C ASN A 256 -21.17 6.69 -6.50
N SER A 257 -22.37 6.53 -5.89
CA SER A 257 -22.75 5.30 -5.18
C SER A 257 -24.08 4.78 -5.76
N ALA A 258 -24.25 3.47 -5.79
CA ALA A 258 -25.55 2.91 -6.10
C ALA A 258 -26.40 2.79 -4.82
N SER A 259 -25.79 2.44 -3.67
CA SER A 259 -26.46 2.36 -2.37
C SER A 259 -25.51 2.81 -1.27
N GLY A 260 -25.74 3.95 -0.71
CA GLY A 260 -24.94 4.57 0.35
C GLY A 260 -25.00 6.08 0.30
N ASP A 261 -24.63 6.69 1.38
CA ASP A 261 -24.61 8.13 1.53
C ASP A 261 -23.29 8.74 1.00
N ILE A 262 -23.37 9.94 0.48
CA ILE A 262 -22.19 10.67 0.02
C ILE A 262 -22.08 11.96 0.81
N ARG A 263 -20.95 12.11 1.52
CA ARG A 263 -20.66 13.31 2.30
C ARG A 263 -19.42 14.02 1.79
N LEU A 264 -19.59 15.30 1.44
CA LEU A 264 -18.50 16.20 1.11
C LEU A 264 -18.33 17.22 2.24
N GLN A 265 -17.12 17.36 2.74
CA GLN A 265 -16.83 18.24 3.88
C GLN A 265 -15.53 19.02 3.69
N ARG A 266 -15.35 20.11 4.40
CA ARG A 266 -14.02 20.74 4.49
C ARG A 266 -13.12 19.88 5.35
N ALA A 267 -11.95 19.59 4.82
CA ALA A 267 -10.92 18.85 5.59
C ALA A 267 -10.54 19.65 6.84
N ALA A 268 -10.41 18.96 7.96
CA ALA A 268 -9.81 19.55 9.14
C ALA A 268 -8.40 20.05 8.80
N PRO A 269 -7.92 21.17 9.38
CA PRO A 269 -6.56 21.60 9.17
C PRO A 269 -5.62 20.49 9.62
N VAL A 270 -4.81 19.95 8.70
CA VAL A 270 -3.79 18.97 9.03
C VAL A 270 -2.77 19.67 9.91
N ALA A 271 -2.65 19.25 11.15
CA ALA A 271 -1.59 19.73 12.03
C ALA A 271 -0.26 19.42 11.35
N SER A 272 0.47 20.46 10.94
CA SER A 272 1.82 20.32 10.40
C SER A 272 2.73 19.77 11.51
N ALA A 273 3.17 18.53 11.36
CA ALA A 273 4.20 17.91 12.20
C ALA A 273 5.58 18.36 11.74
#